data_8b9ae588fa2c144de2889680b85b6731
#
_entry.id   8b9ae588fa2c144de2889680b85b6731
#
_cell.length_a   1.000
_cell.length_b   1.000
_cell.length_c   1.000
_cell.angle_alpha   90.00
_cell.angle_beta   90.00
_cell.angle_gamma   90.00
#
_symmetry.space_group_name_H-M   'P 1'
#
loop_
_entity.id
_entity.type
_entity.pdbx_description
1 polymer ?
#
loop_
_entity_poly.entity_id
_entity_poly.type
_entity_poly.pdbx_seq_one_letter_code
_entity_poly.pdbx_strand_id
1 'polypeptide(L)'
;MMKGRNKNAGHRLKDCHFSKEEQESLVKMFKELTKDNTGSIREDKLDRSQFREVLHSIFKMTDDVIMDRVLRAFVKDHEACINLYEWLTGLSVFLKGSLEEKIQFCFKVYDLNSDGFISREEMFHLLKTSMVKQPTEEDPEEGIKDLVEIIIKKMDLDHDGKLSFKDFSDSVNVEPLLLECFGTCLPEQKVIDSFMVMFAVPTP
;
A
#
# COMPACT_ATOMS: atom_id res chain seq x y z
N MET A 1 -23.06 26.39 21.85
CA MET A 1 -23.60 25.05 21.59
C MET A 1 -23.86 24.92 20.10
N MET A 2 -22.92 24.40 19.32
CA MET A 2 -23.16 24.01 17.91
C MET A 2 -22.92 22.52 17.80
N LYS A 3 -24.01 21.76 17.61
CA LYS A 3 -23.97 20.33 17.31
C LYS A 3 -23.54 20.17 15.85
N GLY A 4 -22.29 19.82 15.60
CA GLY A 4 -21.83 19.35 14.29
C GLY A 4 -22.49 18.01 13.99
N ARG A 5 -23.49 18.01 13.15
CA ARG A 5 -24.08 16.78 12.59
C ARG A 5 -23.08 16.18 11.62
N ASN A 6 -22.51 15.05 12.00
CA ASN A 6 -21.72 14.19 11.12
C ASN A 6 -22.65 13.64 10.01
N LYS A 7 -22.64 14.26 8.82
CA LYS A 7 -23.53 13.94 7.69
C LYS A 7 -22.94 12.94 6.69
N ASN A 8 -21.88 12.22 7.05
CA ASN A 8 -21.17 11.34 6.09
C ASN A 8 -21.52 9.84 6.19
N ALA A 9 -22.55 9.47 6.93
CA ALA A 9 -23.02 8.08 6.95
C ALA A 9 -24.04 7.85 5.83
N GLY A 10 -23.58 7.57 4.60
CA GLY A 10 -24.48 7.14 3.54
C GLY A 10 -24.15 7.60 2.10
N HIS A 11 -23.10 8.35 1.88
CA HIS A 11 -22.71 8.71 0.51
C HIS A 11 -21.74 7.65 -0.05
N ARG A 12 -22.17 6.95 -1.11
CA ARG A 12 -21.32 6.12 -1.96
C ARG A 12 -20.15 6.98 -2.47
N LEU A 13 -18.92 6.52 -2.27
CA LEU A 13 -17.75 7.11 -2.90
C LEU A 13 -17.82 6.79 -4.39
N LYS A 14 -17.94 7.82 -5.23
CA LYS A 14 -18.07 7.66 -6.69
C LYS A 14 -16.77 7.21 -7.34
N ASP A 15 -15.65 7.58 -6.74
CA ASP A 15 -14.29 7.31 -7.24
C ASP A 15 -13.66 6.08 -6.56
N CYS A 16 -14.48 5.03 -6.32
CA CYS A 16 -14.09 3.82 -5.63
C CYS A 16 -14.49 2.62 -6.47
N HIS A 17 -13.56 1.68 -6.69
CA HIS A 17 -13.79 0.48 -7.52
C HIS A 17 -14.68 -0.57 -6.85
N PHE A 18 -15.12 -0.34 -5.62
CA PHE A 18 -16.03 -1.24 -4.91
C PHE A 18 -17.50 -0.95 -5.23
N SER A 19 -18.30 -2.01 -5.34
CA SER A 19 -19.75 -1.90 -5.39
C SER A 19 -20.29 -1.30 -4.08
N LYS A 20 -21.57 -0.93 -4.07
CA LYS A 20 -22.23 -0.41 -2.86
C LYS A 20 -22.21 -1.43 -1.73
N GLU A 21 -22.47 -2.68 -2.03
CA GLU A 21 -22.51 -3.81 -1.09
C GLU A 21 -21.13 -4.09 -0.51
N GLU A 22 -20.09 -4.04 -1.36
CA GLU A 22 -18.69 -4.16 -0.93
C GLU A 22 -18.29 -3.00 -0.01
N GLN A 23 -18.65 -1.76 -0.36
CA GLN A 23 -18.39 -0.59 0.49
C GLN A 23 -19.07 -0.73 1.85
N GLU A 24 -20.34 -1.17 1.90
CA GLU A 24 -21.08 -1.39 3.15
C GLU A 24 -20.39 -2.45 4.02
N SER A 25 -19.87 -3.52 3.40
CA SER A 25 -19.14 -4.57 4.10
C SER A 25 -17.79 -4.10 4.64
N LEU A 26 -17.04 -3.31 3.85
CA LEU A 26 -15.78 -2.69 4.28
C LEU A 26 -15.99 -1.66 5.41
N VAL A 27 -17.11 -0.91 5.39
CA VAL A 27 -17.50 -0.01 6.48
C VAL A 27 -17.77 -0.79 7.77
N LYS A 28 -18.47 -1.93 7.67
CA LYS A 28 -18.70 -2.82 8.85
C LYS A 28 -17.37 -3.33 9.39
N MET A 29 -16.49 -3.82 8.52
CA MET A 29 -15.16 -4.30 8.91
C MET A 29 -14.35 -3.19 9.61
N PHE A 30 -14.31 -1.99 9.05
CA PHE A 30 -13.63 -0.85 9.66
C PHE A 30 -14.14 -0.56 11.08
N LYS A 31 -15.46 -0.55 11.26
CA LYS A 31 -16.08 -0.35 12.58
C LYS A 31 -15.75 -1.45 13.57
N GLU A 32 -15.64 -2.70 13.14
CA GLU A 32 -15.21 -3.79 14.01
C GLU A 32 -13.74 -3.65 14.42
N LEU A 33 -12.85 -3.27 13.48
CA LEU A 33 -11.43 -3.06 13.74
C LEU A 33 -11.15 -1.87 14.67
N THR A 34 -12.01 -0.87 14.69
CA THR A 34 -11.85 0.34 15.53
C THR A 34 -12.53 0.24 16.88
N LYS A 35 -13.18 -0.89 17.22
CA LYS A 35 -13.72 -1.16 18.57
C LYS A 35 -12.59 -1.37 19.58
N ASP A 36 -12.78 -0.87 20.79
CA ASP A 36 -11.92 -1.22 21.92
C ASP A 36 -12.34 -2.57 22.56
N ASN A 37 -11.55 -3.01 23.54
CA ASN A 37 -11.81 -4.25 24.30
C ASN A 37 -13.14 -4.23 25.06
N THR A 38 -13.81 -3.07 25.20
CA THR A 38 -15.12 -2.89 25.82
C THR A 38 -16.27 -2.88 24.83
N GLY A 39 -15.95 -2.97 23.50
CA GLY A 39 -16.94 -2.90 22.41
C GLY A 39 -17.38 -1.47 22.07
N SER A 40 -16.77 -0.45 22.69
CA SER A 40 -17.00 0.95 22.36
C SER A 40 -16.08 1.41 21.24
N ILE A 41 -16.61 2.22 20.31
CA ILE A 41 -15.78 2.85 19.26
C ILE A 41 -14.99 3.97 19.94
N ARG A 42 -13.68 3.79 20.07
CA ARG A 42 -12.79 4.80 20.70
C ARG A 42 -12.59 6.02 19.83
N GLU A 43 -12.31 5.78 18.55
CA GLU A 43 -12.14 6.80 17.52
C GLU A 43 -12.61 6.21 16.18
N ASP A 44 -13.16 7.05 15.30
CA ASP A 44 -13.48 6.64 13.92
C ASP A 44 -12.21 6.55 13.05
N LYS A 45 -11.10 6.02 13.62
CA LYS A 45 -9.79 5.91 12.98
C LYS A 45 -9.14 4.59 13.35
N LEU A 46 -8.46 4.00 12.38
CA LEU A 46 -7.65 2.79 12.53
C LEU A 46 -6.20 3.21 12.81
N ASP A 47 -5.63 2.76 13.92
CA ASP A 47 -4.25 3.07 14.26
C ASP A 47 -3.23 2.23 13.47
N ARG A 48 -1.94 2.62 13.57
CA ARG A 48 -0.83 1.95 12.88
C ARG A 48 -0.75 0.46 13.23
N SER A 49 -0.94 0.09 14.50
CA SER A 49 -0.82 -1.29 14.96
C SER A 49 -1.93 -2.15 14.39
N GLN A 50 -3.17 -1.66 14.46
CA GLN A 50 -4.35 -2.33 13.91
C GLN A 50 -4.24 -2.51 12.39
N PHE A 51 -3.78 -1.49 11.67
CA PHE A 51 -3.61 -1.59 10.21
C PHE A 51 -2.49 -2.57 9.84
N ARG A 52 -1.37 -2.58 10.56
CA ARG A 52 -0.29 -3.57 10.35
C ARG A 52 -0.80 -4.99 10.59
N GLU A 53 -1.63 -5.20 11.60
CA GLU A 53 -2.27 -6.50 11.85
C GLU A 53 -3.14 -6.93 10.66
N VAL A 54 -3.89 -6.01 10.06
CA VAL A 54 -4.66 -6.28 8.83
C VAL A 54 -3.74 -6.66 7.68
N LEU A 55 -2.66 -5.90 7.44
CA LEU A 55 -1.70 -6.20 6.38
C LEU A 55 -1.05 -7.58 6.57
N HIS A 56 -0.67 -7.90 7.79
CA HIS A 56 -0.04 -9.17 8.12
C HIS A 56 -1.03 -10.35 8.10
N SER A 57 -2.15 -10.26 8.82
CA SER A 57 -3.06 -11.39 9.01
C SER A 57 -3.90 -11.69 7.77
N ILE A 58 -4.37 -10.65 7.07
CA ILE A 58 -5.26 -10.77 5.91
C ILE A 58 -4.44 -10.80 4.63
N PHE A 59 -3.58 -9.80 4.41
CA PHE A 59 -2.85 -9.65 3.16
C PHE A 59 -1.50 -10.36 3.11
N LYS A 60 -1.12 -11.05 4.21
CA LYS A 60 0.09 -11.88 4.31
C LYS A 60 1.40 -11.13 4.09
N MET A 61 1.40 -9.84 4.30
CA MET A 61 2.62 -9.03 4.23
C MET A 61 3.49 -9.28 5.46
N THR A 62 4.80 -9.35 5.26
CA THR A 62 5.78 -9.68 6.32
C THR A 62 6.92 -8.67 6.43
N ASP A 63 7.10 -7.80 5.44
CA ASP A 63 8.12 -6.76 5.46
C ASP A 63 7.64 -5.55 6.25
N ASP A 64 8.25 -5.30 7.40
CA ASP A 64 7.88 -4.21 8.31
C ASP A 64 8.07 -2.82 7.69
N VAL A 65 9.12 -2.64 6.88
CA VAL A 65 9.39 -1.36 6.22
C VAL A 65 8.33 -1.09 5.17
N ILE A 66 8.03 -2.07 4.33
CA ILE A 66 7.00 -1.95 3.30
C ILE A 66 5.63 -1.74 3.93
N MET A 67 5.25 -2.47 4.99
CA MET A 67 3.95 -2.27 5.67
C MET A 67 3.79 -0.86 6.22
N ASP A 68 4.84 -0.28 6.78
CA ASP A 68 4.81 1.11 7.25
C ASP A 68 4.67 2.11 6.11
N ARG A 69 5.28 1.83 4.97
CA ARG A 69 5.16 2.67 3.78
C ARG A 69 3.78 2.54 3.13
N VAL A 70 3.20 1.34 3.10
CA VAL A 70 1.81 1.12 2.68
C VAL A 70 0.85 1.94 3.54
N LEU A 71 1.01 1.97 4.87
CA LEU A 71 0.22 2.85 5.74
C LEU A 71 0.32 4.32 5.30
N ARG A 72 1.54 4.81 5.07
CA ARG A 72 1.74 6.20 4.61
C ARG A 72 1.14 6.46 3.23
N ALA A 73 1.06 5.45 2.36
CA ALA A 73 0.41 5.58 1.07
C ALA A 73 -1.12 5.70 1.18
N PHE A 74 -1.72 5.09 2.21
CA PHE A 74 -3.16 5.21 2.50
C PHE A 74 -3.54 6.58 3.06
N VAL A 75 -2.73 7.15 3.95
CA VAL A 75 -3.07 8.43 4.59
C VAL A 75 -2.75 9.63 3.70
N LYS A 76 -3.58 10.66 3.74
CA LYS A 76 -3.38 11.91 3.00
C LYS A 76 -2.63 12.94 3.81
N ASP A 77 -2.88 12.98 5.11
CA ASP A 77 -2.26 13.88 6.05
C ASP A 77 -1.14 13.13 6.82
N HIS A 78 -0.25 13.86 7.48
CA HIS A 78 0.85 13.28 8.27
C HIS A 78 0.38 12.57 9.56
N GLU A 79 -0.91 12.27 9.68
CA GLU A 79 -1.45 11.48 10.77
C GLU A 79 -1.03 10.01 10.65
N ALA A 80 -0.78 9.37 11.78
CA ALA A 80 -0.43 7.94 11.82
C ALA A 80 -1.66 7.01 11.89
N CYS A 81 -2.84 7.51 11.54
CA CYS A 81 -4.12 6.82 11.64
C CYS A 81 -4.90 6.95 10.34
N ILE A 82 -5.62 5.90 9.97
CA ILE A 82 -6.46 5.83 8.77
C ILE A 82 -7.91 6.13 9.17
N ASN A 83 -8.54 7.11 8.53
CA ASN A 83 -9.98 7.34 8.64
C ASN A 83 -10.77 6.46 7.65
N LEU A 84 -12.09 6.41 7.82
CA LEU A 84 -12.95 5.57 6.97
C LEU A 84 -12.85 5.91 5.47
N TYR A 85 -12.66 7.17 5.12
CA TYR A 85 -12.51 7.58 3.71
C TYR A 85 -11.19 7.03 3.13
N GLU A 86 -10.08 7.20 3.85
CA GLU A 86 -8.76 6.69 3.46
C GLU A 86 -8.74 5.16 3.41
N TRP A 87 -9.43 4.49 4.34
CA TRP A 87 -9.63 3.04 4.31
C TRP A 87 -10.28 2.57 3.02
N LEU A 88 -11.42 3.17 2.64
CA LEU A 88 -12.15 2.78 1.43
C LEU A 88 -11.40 3.13 0.15
N THR A 89 -10.83 4.33 0.06
CA THR A 89 -10.10 4.77 -1.14
C THR A 89 -8.75 4.07 -1.28
N GLY A 90 -8.04 3.86 -0.18
CA GLY A 90 -6.78 3.14 -0.18
C GLY A 90 -6.97 1.68 -0.57
N LEU A 91 -7.91 0.96 0.04
CA LEU A 91 -8.24 -0.41 -0.34
C LEU A 91 -8.75 -0.52 -1.78
N SER A 92 -9.47 0.49 -2.29
CA SER A 92 -9.92 0.51 -3.67
C SER A 92 -8.76 0.42 -4.65
N VAL A 93 -7.71 1.21 -4.47
CA VAL A 93 -6.48 1.15 -5.28
C VAL A 93 -5.71 -0.15 -5.00
N PHE A 94 -5.52 -0.46 -3.74
CA PHE A 94 -4.71 -1.60 -3.27
C PHE A 94 -5.21 -2.95 -3.80
N LEU A 95 -6.54 -3.13 -3.90
CA LEU A 95 -7.17 -4.39 -4.31
C LEU A 95 -7.64 -4.39 -5.77
N LYS A 96 -8.20 -3.28 -6.24
CA LYS A 96 -8.88 -3.20 -7.54
C LYS A 96 -8.37 -2.09 -8.45
N GLY A 97 -7.33 -1.38 -8.06
CA GLY A 97 -6.80 -0.25 -8.82
C GLY A 97 -6.35 -0.65 -10.23
N SER A 98 -6.48 0.29 -11.17
CA SER A 98 -5.86 0.19 -12.49
C SER A 98 -4.34 0.15 -12.38
N LEU A 99 -3.66 -0.21 -13.46
CA LEU A 99 -2.19 -0.19 -13.49
C LEU A 99 -1.65 1.20 -13.13
N GLU A 100 -2.25 2.27 -13.67
CA GLU A 100 -1.84 3.65 -13.40
C GLU A 100 -1.98 4.02 -11.93
N GLU A 101 -3.10 3.67 -11.30
CA GLU A 101 -3.32 3.89 -9.87
C GLU A 101 -2.32 3.09 -9.01
N LYS A 102 -2.02 1.86 -9.41
CA LYS A 102 -1.00 1.02 -8.74
C LYS A 102 0.41 1.57 -8.91
N ILE A 103 0.76 2.12 -10.09
CA ILE A 103 2.04 2.82 -10.32
C ILE A 103 2.17 3.99 -9.34
N GLN A 104 1.16 4.85 -9.23
CA GLN A 104 1.17 5.98 -8.30
C GLN A 104 1.29 5.52 -6.84
N PHE A 105 0.60 4.44 -6.48
CA PHE A 105 0.65 3.86 -5.14
C PHE A 105 2.04 3.29 -4.82
N CYS A 106 2.60 2.45 -5.69
CA CYS A 106 3.92 1.84 -5.48
C CYS A 106 5.02 2.89 -5.44
N PHE A 107 4.98 3.89 -6.32
CA PHE A 107 5.94 5.00 -6.29
C PHE A 107 5.90 5.70 -4.92
N LYS A 108 4.71 6.02 -4.40
CA LYS A 108 4.54 6.64 -3.07
C LYS A 108 5.05 5.75 -1.93
N VAL A 109 4.97 4.43 -2.07
CA VAL A 109 5.53 3.48 -1.11
C VAL A 109 7.06 3.52 -1.13
N TYR A 110 7.68 3.60 -2.30
CA TYR A 110 9.13 3.50 -2.47
C TYR A 110 9.87 4.82 -2.29
N ASP A 111 9.25 5.96 -2.52
CA ASP A 111 9.76 7.29 -2.20
C ASP A 111 9.73 7.49 -0.68
N LEU A 112 10.80 7.08 0.02
CA LEU A 112 10.83 6.99 1.49
C LEU A 112 10.84 8.36 2.17
N ASN A 113 11.49 9.34 1.57
CA ASN A 113 11.61 10.70 2.10
C ASN A 113 10.52 11.65 1.56
N SER A 114 9.73 11.19 0.57
CA SER A 114 8.65 11.95 -0.10
C SER A 114 9.16 13.21 -0.81
N ASP A 115 10.34 13.11 -1.47
CA ASP A 115 10.91 14.20 -2.25
C ASP A 115 10.53 14.15 -3.75
N GLY A 116 9.76 13.11 -4.15
CA GLY A 116 9.30 12.92 -5.52
C GLY A 116 10.26 12.13 -6.40
N PHE A 117 11.27 11.51 -5.80
CA PHE A 117 12.24 10.64 -6.48
C PHE A 117 12.45 9.35 -5.66
N ILE A 118 12.91 8.30 -6.32
CA ILE A 118 13.45 7.12 -5.65
C ILE A 118 14.96 7.13 -5.88
N SER A 119 15.72 7.43 -4.82
CA SER A 119 17.17 7.51 -4.84
C SER A 119 17.83 6.12 -4.76
N ARG A 120 19.12 6.04 -5.08
CA ARG A 120 19.92 4.80 -4.93
C ARG A 120 19.94 4.27 -3.50
N GLU A 121 19.99 5.16 -2.53
CA GLU A 121 19.98 4.84 -1.10
C GLU A 121 18.64 4.23 -0.69
N GLU A 122 17.52 4.75 -1.20
CA GLU A 122 16.18 4.20 -0.94
C GLU A 122 16.00 2.84 -1.62
N MET A 123 16.43 2.68 -2.87
CA MET A 123 16.43 1.39 -3.57
C MET A 123 17.24 0.35 -2.80
N PHE A 124 18.45 0.71 -2.37
CA PHE A 124 19.30 -0.17 -1.57
C PHE A 124 18.63 -0.56 -0.26
N HIS A 125 18.05 0.40 0.45
CA HIS A 125 17.36 0.14 1.71
C HIS A 125 16.18 -0.82 1.54
N LEU A 126 15.33 -0.59 0.54
CA LEU A 126 14.17 -1.42 0.24
C LEU A 126 14.58 -2.85 -0.17
N LEU A 127 15.54 -2.98 -1.07
CA LEU A 127 16.05 -4.28 -1.51
C LEU A 127 16.71 -5.04 -0.37
N LYS A 128 17.44 -4.37 0.51
CA LYS A 128 18.08 -5.00 1.67
C LYS A 128 17.07 -5.62 2.65
N THR A 129 15.89 -5.01 2.77
CA THR A 129 14.82 -5.53 3.65
C THR A 129 13.98 -6.60 2.98
N SER A 130 13.75 -6.49 1.66
CA SER A 130 12.90 -7.43 0.91
C SER A 130 13.60 -8.70 0.47
N MET A 131 14.93 -8.68 0.32
CA MET A 131 15.69 -9.87 -0.07
C MET A 131 15.88 -10.83 1.11
N VAL A 132 15.50 -12.09 0.89
CA VAL A 132 15.78 -13.17 1.85
C VAL A 132 17.29 -13.33 1.98
N LYS A 133 17.81 -13.21 3.21
CA LYS A 133 19.23 -13.46 3.50
C LYS A 133 19.56 -14.92 3.18
N GLN A 134 20.17 -15.16 2.03
CA GLN A 134 20.78 -16.45 1.75
C GLN A 134 22.16 -16.50 2.45
N PRO A 135 22.51 -17.59 3.12
CA PRO A 135 23.84 -17.78 3.66
C PRO A 135 24.80 -18.07 2.48
N THR A 136 25.26 -17.02 1.82
CA THR A 136 26.28 -17.10 0.78
C THR A 136 27.60 -16.57 1.37
N GLU A 137 28.74 -17.10 0.89
CA GLU A 137 30.07 -16.66 1.28
C GLU A 137 30.44 -15.26 0.75
N GLU A 138 29.59 -14.71 -0.16
CA GLU A 138 29.75 -13.38 -0.75
C GLU A 138 29.06 -12.31 0.12
N ASP A 139 29.59 -11.09 0.08
CA ASP A 139 29.02 -9.94 0.78
C ASP A 139 27.59 -9.64 0.22
N PRO A 140 26.53 -9.86 1.00
CA PRO A 140 25.17 -9.65 0.52
C PRO A 140 24.91 -8.20 0.08
N GLU A 141 25.66 -7.23 0.61
CA GLU A 141 25.50 -5.81 0.26
C GLU A 141 26.06 -5.48 -1.12
N GLU A 142 27.09 -6.20 -1.60
CA GLU A 142 27.64 -6.02 -2.94
C GLU A 142 26.61 -6.43 -4.00
N GLY A 143 25.97 -7.58 -3.84
CA GLY A 143 24.90 -8.03 -4.74
C GLY A 143 23.71 -7.09 -4.79
N ILE A 144 23.36 -6.44 -3.67
CA ILE A 144 22.29 -5.43 -3.63
C ILE A 144 22.70 -4.16 -4.41
N LYS A 145 23.95 -3.71 -4.26
CA LYS A 145 24.49 -2.56 -5.03
C LYS A 145 24.46 -2.84 -6.53
N ASP A 146 24.88 -4.02 -6.94
CA ASP A 146 24.83 -4.43 -8.34
C ASP A 146 23.40 -4.43 -8.88
N LEU A 147 22.42 -4.90 -8.08
CA LEU A 147 21.01 -4.87 -8.45
C LEU A 147 20.49 -3.44 -8.60
N VAL A 148 20.86 -2.53 -7.68
CA VAL A 148 20.52 -1.10 -7.80
C VAL A 148 21.05 -0.52 -9.10
N GLU A 149 22.31 -0.82 -9.47
CA GLU A 149 22.90 -0.33 -10.72
C GLU A 149 22.16 -0.89 -11.97
N ILE A 150 21.74 -2.15 -11.92
CA ILE A 150 20.95 -2.77 -13.01
C ILE A 150 19.59 -2.07 -13.14
N ILE A 151 18.93 -1.78 -12.02
CA ILE A 151 17.62 -1.11 -12.01
C ILE A 151 17.75 0.33 -12.53
N ILE A 152 18.72 1.08 -12.03
CA ILE A 152 19.01 2.45 -12.52
C ILE A 152 19.26 2.42 -14.03
N LYS A 153 20.16 1.56 -14.50
CA LYS A 153 20.45 1.45 -15.93
C LYS A 153 19.23 1.14 -16.80
N LYS A 154 18.23 0.46 -16.21
CA LYS A 154 17.00 0.05 -16.92
C LYS A 154 15.90 1.10 -16.85
N MET A 155 15.74 1.78 -15.73
CA MET A 155 14.59 2.61 -15.43
C MET A 155 14.87 4.11 -15.41
N ASP A 156 16.10 4.54 -15.19
CA ASP A 156 16.52 5.95 -15.22
C ASP A 156 16.67 6.39 -16.67
N LEU A 157 15.60 6.97 -17.23
CA LEU A 157 15.51 7.29 -18.66
C LEU A 157 16.21 8.60 -19.04
N ASP A 158 16.33 9.53 -18.10
CA ASP A 158 17.01 10.82 -18.30
C ASP A 158 18.46 10.84 -17.77
N HIS A 159 18.88 9.72 -17.11
CA HIS A 159 20.24 9.49 -16.64
C HIS A 159 20.71 10.48 -15.56
N ASP A 160 19.80 10.90 -14.66
CA ASP A 160 20.12 11.78 -13.54
C ASP A 160 20.56 11.02 -12.27
N GLY A 161 20.54 9.69 -12.30
CA GLY A 161 21.03 8.80 -11.24
C GLY A 161 19.98 8.43 -10.18
N LYS A 162 18.72 8.78 -10.39
CA LYS A 162 17.57 8.48 -9.55
C LYS A 162 16.33 8.24 -10.41
N LEU A 163 15.24 7.75 -9.86
CA LEU A 163 13.99 7.55 -10.59
C LEU A 163 12.99 8.64 -10.22
N SER A 164 12.62 9.48 -11.19
CA SER A 164 11.44 10.33 -11.08
C SER A 164 10.17 9.47 -11.21
N PHE A 165 9.00 10.04 -10.85
CA PHE A 165 7.71 9.39 -11.12
C PHE A 165 7.54 9.04 -12.60
N LYS A 166 8.04 9.92 -13.50
CA LYS A 166 7.96 9.68 -14.94
C LYS A 166 8.79 8.48 -15.36
N ASP A 167 10.03 8.35 -14.88
CA ASP A 167 10.92 7.23 -15.19
C ASP A 167 10.31 5.91 -14.72
N PHE A 168 9.82 5.89 -13.49
CA PHE A 168 9.15 4.73 -12.91
C PHE A 168 7.89 4.35 -13.70
N SER A 169 7.02 5.33 -13.98
CA SER A 169 5.77 5.10 -14.71
C SER A 169 6.01 4.61 -16.13
N ASP A 170 6.90 5.26 -16.89
CA ASP A 170 7.19 4.89 -18.26
C ASP A 170 7.82 3.50 -18.33
N SER A 171 8.73 3.17 -17.41
CA SER A 171 9.36 1.84 -17.35
C SER A 171 8.36 0.73 -17.00
N VAL A 172 7.48 0.97 -16.01
CA VAL A 172 6.45 -0.02 -15.62
C VAL A 172 5.40 -0.20 -16.72
N ASN A 173 5.03 0.85 -17.46
CA ASN A 173 4.11 0.72 -18.59
C ASN A 173 4.68 -0.14 -19.73
N VAL A 174 6.01 -0.13 -19.91
CA VAL A 174 6.69 -1.01 -20.88
C VAL A 174 6.84 -2.42 -20.32
N GLU A 175 7.20 -2.56 -19.05
CA GLU A 175 7.41 -3.84 -18.38
C GLU A 175 6.72 -3.87 -17.00
N PRO A 176 5.48 -4.36 -16.92
CA PRO A 176 4.68 -4.35 -15.67
C PRO A 176 5.31 -5.11 -14.51
N LEU A 177 6.24 -6.03 -14.75
CA LEU A 177 6.98 -6.75 -13.69
C LEU A 177 7.87 -5.83 -12.86
N LEU A 178 8.20 -4.63 -13.35
CA LEU A 178 8.98 -3.64 -12.61
C LEU A 178 8.17 -2.92 -11.52
N LEU A 179 6.83 -3.10 -11.50
CA LEU A 179 5.95 -2.41 -10.54
C LEU A 179 6.37 -2.65 -9.08
N GLU A 180 6.79 -3.85 -8.75
CA GLU A 180 7.19 -4.26 -7.40
C GLU A 180 8.67 -4.65 -7.32
N CYS A 181 9.53 -4.03 -8.13
CA CYS A 181 10.96 -4.37 -8.21
C CYS A 181 11.76 -4.07 -6.93
N PHE A 182 11.25 -3.24 -6.02
CA PHE A 182 11.89 -2.92 -4.73
C PHE A 182 11.29 -3.67 -3.54
N GLY A 183 10.33 -4.54 -3.78
CA GLY A 183 9.66 -5.34 -2.75
C GLY A 183 8.15 -5.34 -2.91
N THR A 184 7.53 -6.43 -2.49
CA THR A 184 6.09 -6.64 -2.65
C THR A 184 5.29 -5.68 -1.77
N CYS A 185 4.62 -4.73 -2.39
CA CYS A 185 3.80 -3.73 -1.70
C CYS A 185 2.30 -3.79 -2.05
N LEU A 186 1.91 -4.73 -2.92
CA LEU A 186 0.53 -5.04 -3.26
C LEU A 186 0.20 -6.50 -2.89
N PRO A 187 -1.05 -6.83 -2.56
CA PRO A 187 -1.42 -8.21 -2.25
C PRO A 187 -1.47 -9.08 -3.51
N GLU A 188 -1.10 -10.35 -3.38
CA GLU A 188 -1.25 -11.33 -4.45
C GLU A 188 -2.72 -11.52 -4.84
N GLN A 189 -3.00 -11.78 -6.11
CA GLN A 189 -4.37 -11.94 -6.62
C GLN A 189 -5.17 -13.00 -5.86
N LYS A 190 -4.56 -14.12 -5.50
CA LYS A 190 -5.24 -15.18 -4.71
C LYS A 190 -5.68 -14.70 -3.31
N VAL A 191 -4.92 -13.76 -2.71
CA VAL A 191 -5.27 -13.16 -1.41
C VAL A 191 -6.40 -12.15 -1.59
N ILE A 192 -6.36 -11.35 -2.66
CA ILE A 192 -7.45 -10.45 -3.04
C ILE A 192 -8.75 -11.24 -3.22
N ASP A 193 -8.72 -12.30 -4.02
CA ASP A 193 -9.90 -13.15 -4.30
C ASP A 193 -10.47 -13.74 -3.02
N SER A 194 -9.61 -14.27 -2.14
CA SER A 194 -10.01 -14.81 -0.83
C SER A 194 -10.63 -13.75 0.07
N PHE A 195 -10.06 -12.54 0.08
CA PHE A 195 -10.59 -11.41 0.83
C PHE A 195 -11.96 -10.98 0.29
N MET A 196 -12.11 -10.88 -1.03
CA MET A 196 -13.36 -10.46 -1.67
C MET A 196 -14.49 -11.47 -1.47
N VAL A 197 -14.18 -12.77 -1.41
CA VAL A 197 -15.17 -13.81 -1.09
C VAL A 197 -15.80 -13.62 0.29
N MET A 198 -15.07 -13.04 1.27
CA MET A 198 -15.65 -12.74 2.60
C MET A 198 -16.79 -11.69 2.54
N PHE A 199 -16.86 -10.91 1.47
CA PHE A 199 -17.90 -9.91 1.23
C PHE A 199 -18.97 -10.36 0.22
N ALA A 200 -18.71 -11.45 -0.51
CA ALA A 200 -19.73 -12.09 -1.32
C ALA A 200 -20.77 -12.72 -0.38
N VAL A 201 -21.84 -11.97 -0.12
CA VAL A 201 -22.97 -12.48 0.68
C VAL A 201 -23.47 -13.73 -0.02
N PRO A 202 -23.63 -14.87 0.71
CA PRO A 202 -24.43 -15.94 0.16
C PRO A 202 -25.82 -15.38 -0.06
N THR A 203 -26.20 -15.17 -1.30
CA THR A 203 -27.61 -14.97 -1.64
C THR A 203 -28.37 -16.21 -1.20
N PRO A 204 -29.43 -16.06 -0.37
CA PRO A 204 -30.24 -17.17 0.11
C PRO A 204 -30.93 -17.90 -1.05
#